data_98b1bccc9de962a83362e64ebe0fd4da
#
_entry.id   98b1bccc9de962a83362e64ebe0fd4da
#
_cell.length_a   1.000
_cell.length_b   1.000
_cell.length_c   1.000
_cell.angle_alpha   90.00
_cell.angle_beta   90.00
_cell.angle_gamma   90.00
#
_symmetry.space_group_name_H-M   'P 1'
#
loop_
_entity.id
_entity.type
_entity.pdbx_description
1 polymer ?
#
loop_
_entity_poly.entity_id
_entity_poly.type
_entity_poly.pdbx_seq_one_letter_code
_entity_poly.pdbx_strand_id
1 'polypeptide(L)'
;RSRGLGDVYKRQDLTQRAIHVQKTIIRKLADRESCVIIGRSADYILKEQKPILRIFIYSPEDVRIQNVMKSHNFSAEDAKMFITEKDKRYHKRHLALTGSNRGDRHNRDMLIDSSLLGVDGTAELIEEVAKKVFHE
;
A
#
# COMPACT_ATOMS: atom_id res chain seq x y z
N ARG A 1 9.29 -27.42 19.83
CA ARG A 1 10.71 -27.21 19.59
C ARG A 1 11.00 -25.71 19.59
N SER A 2 11.74 -25.23 20.57
CA SER A 2 12.16 -23.85 20.61
C SER A 2 13.13 -23.56 19.47
N ARG A 3 12.93 -22.42 18.81
CA ARG A 3 13.85 -21.98 17.76
C ARG A 3 15.09 -21.37 18.40
N GLY A 4 16.25 -21.72 17.89
CA GLY A 4 17.50 -21.12 18.30
C GLY A 4 17.59 -19.65 17.90
N LEU A 5 18.41 -18.89 18.63
CA LEU A 5 18.64 -17.47 18.36
C LEU A 5 19.12 -17.22 16.92
N GLY A 6 19.92 -18.14 16.37
CA GLY A 6 20.42 -18.06 15.00
C GLY A 6 19.33 -18.10 13.94
N ASP A 7 18.23 -18.85 14.18
CA ASP A 7 17.11 -18.91 13.24
C ASP A 7 16.33 -17.59 13.20
N VAL A 8 16.21 -16.90 14.33
CA VAL A 8 15.58 -15.58 14.42
C VAL A 8 16.39 -14.56 13.62
N TYR A 9 17.69 -14.53 13.76
CA TYR A 9 18.57 -13.63 13.02
C TYR A 9 18.57 -13.92 11.52
N LYS A 10 18.55 -15.18 11.11
CA LYS A 10 18.45 -15.56 9.69
C LYS A 10 17.16 -15.04 9.05
N ARG A 11 16.02 -15.09 9.76
CA ARG A 11 14.76 -14.57 9.27
C ARG A 11 14.78 -13.06 9.10
N GLN A 12 15.33 -12.34 10.07
CA GLN A 12 15.49 -10.89 9.99
C GLN A 12 16.35 -10.50 8.80
N ASP A 13 17.46 -11.22 8.59
CA ASP A 13 18.35 -10.99 7.46
C ASP A 13 17.66 -11.22 6.12
N LEU A 14 16.90 -12.32 5.97
CA LEU A 14 16.14 -12.61 4.75
C LEU A 14 15.06 -11.56 4.50
N THR A 15 14.37 -11.11 5.55
CA THR A 15 13.36 -10.06 5.43
C THR A 15 14.00 -8.74 4.99
N GLN A 16 15.12 -8.37 5.57
CA GLN A 16 15.84 -7.15 5.19
C GLN A 16 16.35 -7.22 3.75
N ARG A 17 16.83 -8.37 3.31
CA ARG A 17 17.25 -8.59 1.91
C ARG A 17 16.08 -8.44 0.96
N ALA A 18 14.93 -9.02 1.28
CA ALA A 18 13.72 -8.90 0.47
C ALA A 18 13.28 -7.44 0.32
N ILE A 19 13.30 -6.69 1.42
CA ILE A 19 12.98 -5.26 1.43
C ILE A 19 13.97 -4.49 0.55
N HIS A 20 15.25 -4.77 0.67
CA HIS A 20 16.29 -4.12 -0.13
C HIS A 20 16.10 -4.38 -1.63
N VAL A 21 15.82 -5.62 -2.00
CA VAL A 21 15.54 -5.99 -3.41
C VAL A 21 14.32 -5.25 -3.92
N GLN A 22 13.25 -5.18 -3.15
CA GLN A 22 12.04 -4.44 -3.53
C GLN A 22 12.33 -2.95 -3.73
N LYS A 23 13.07 -2.32 -2.85
CA LYS A 23 13.46 -0.91 -2.99
C LYS A 23 14.25 -0.67 -4.28
N THR A 24 15.18 -1.56 -4.56
CA THR A 24 16.01 -1.47 -5.78
C THR A 24 15.15 -1.60 -7.04
N ILE A 25 14.24 -2.55 -7.09
CA ILE A 25 13.35 -2.76 -8.24
C ILE A 25 12.44 -1.55 -8.44
N ILE A 26 11.82 -1.05 -7.37
CA ILE A 26 10.91 0.09 -7.43
C ILE A 26 11.64 1.34 -7.95
N ARG A 27 12.84 1.61 -7.45
CA ARG A 27 13.65 2.75 -7.90
C ARG A 27 14.04 2.63 -9.36
N LYS A 28 14.44 1.45 -9.80
CA LYS A 28 14.80 1.20 -11.22
C LYS A 28 13.61 1.38 -12.15
N LEU A 29 12.44 0.87 -11.78
CA LEU A 29 11.23 1.04 -12.58
C LEU A 29 10.84 2.52 -12.71
N ALA A 30 10.89 3.24 -11.61
CA ALA A 30 10.53 4.66 -11.60
C ALA A 30 11.51 5.51 -12.42
N ASP A 31 12.79 5.14 -12.46
CA ASP A 31 13.80 5.84 -13.25
C ASP A 31 13.68 5.56 -14.76
N ARG A 32 13.18 4.38 -15.13
CA ARG A 32 13.12 3.95 -16.53
C ARG A 32 11.97 4.54 -17.30
N GLU A 33 10.81 4.65 -16.68
CA GLU A 33 9.58 5.01 -17.39
C GLU A 33 8.50 5.51 -16.45
N SER A 34 7.50 6.15 -17.02
CA SER A 34 6.28 6.49 -16.29
C SER A 34 5.57 5.21 -15.87
N CYS A 35 5.18 5.11 -14.62
CA CYS A 35 4.55 3.90 -14.11
C CYS A 35 3.57 4.21 -12.97
N VAL A 36 2.66 3.26 -12.73
CA VAL A 36 1.77 3.24 -11.58
C VAL A 36 2.22 2.09 -10.69
N ILE A 37 2.52 2.39 -9.43
CA ILE A 37 2.98 1.39 -8.48
C ILE A 37 1.95 1.22 -7.38
N ILE A 38 1.53 -0.01 -7.16
CA ILE A 38 0.50 -0.33 -6.17
C ILE A 38 1.14 -0.97 -4.94
N GLY A 39 0.96 -0.31 -3.79
CA GLY A 39 1.41 -0.83 -2.51
C GLY A 39 2.92 -0.79 -2.29
N ARG A 40 3.40 -1.68 -1.42
CA ARG A 40 4.81 -1.89 -1.08
C ARG A 40 5.51 -0.66 -0.51
N SER A 41 4.75 0.29 0.02
CA SER A 41 5.26 1.56 0.55
C SER A 41 6.12 2.31 -0.48
N ALA A 42 5.76 2.19 -1.76
CA ALA A 42 6.48 2.85 -2.84
C ALA A 42 6.50 4.36 -2.70
N ASP A 43 5.44 4.94 -2.16
CA ASP A 43 5.36 6.37 -1.85
C ASP A 43 6.47 6.84 -0.90
N TYR A 44 6.84 6.02 0.06
CA TYR A 44 7.96 6.29 0.95
C TYR A 44 9.31 6.06 0.26
N ILE A 45 9.44 4.96 -0.47
CA ILE A 45 10.68 4.61 -1.19
C ILE A 45 11.05 5.70 -2.20
N LEU A 46 10.05 6.27 -2.86
CA LEU A 46 10.21 7.28 -3.92
C LEU A 46 9.94 8.70 -3.45
N LYS A 47 9.91 8.95 -2.15
CA LYS A 47 9.52 10.25 -1.58
C LYS A 47 10.34 11.44 -2.07
N GLU A 48 11.58 11.23 -2.43
CA GLU A 48 12.49 12.28 -2.94
C GLU A 48 12.48 12.38 -4.46
N GLN A 49 11.82 11.45 -5.14
CA GLN A 49 11.76 11.45 -6.59
C GLN A 49 10.64 12.37 -7.09
N LYS A 50 10.91 13.13 -8.13
CA LYS A 50 9.92 14.00 -8.76
C LYS A 50 10.00 13.87 -10.28
N PRO A 51 8.86 13.97 -10.99
CA PRO A 51 7.51 14.14 -10.43
C PRO A 51 6.92 12.86 -9.88
N ILE A 52 6.15 12.95 -8.80
CA ILE A 52 5.48 11.82 -8.16
C ILE A 52 4.10 12.27 -7.67
N LEU A 53 3.12 11.36 -7.72
CA LEU A 53 1.79 11.54 -7.12
C LEU A 53 1.54 10.39 -6.16
N ARG A 54 1.46 10.69 -4.87
CA ARG A 54 1.29 9.70 -3.80
C ARG A 54 -0.16 9.70 -3.35
N ILE A 55 -0.84 8.57 -3.58
CA ILE A 55 -2.27 8.45 -3.34
C ILE A 55 -2.55 7.37 -2.31
N PHE A 56 -3.40 7.68 -1.35
CA PHE A 56 -3.94 6.73 -0.39
C PHE A 56 -5.44 6.59 -0.61
N ILE A 57 -5.86 5.38 -0.96
CA ILE A 57 -7.27 5.05 -1.21
C ILE A 57 -7.78 4.26 -0.01
N TYR A 58 -8.89 4.69 0.55
CA TYR A 58 -9.53 4.02 1.67
C TYR A 58 -11.03 3.91 1.44
N SER A 59 -11.71 3.19 2.29
CA SER A 59 -13.18 3.14 2.34
C SER A 59 -13.65 2.74 3.73
N PRO A 60 -14.91 3.05 4.08
CA PRO A 60 -15.49 2.64 5.36
C PRO A 60 -15.46 1.13 5.56
N GLU A 61 -15.40 0.68 6.81
CA GLU A 61 -15.30 -0.74 7.14
C GLU A 61 -16.45 -1.56 6.57
N ASP A 62 -17.67 -1.06 6.66
CA ASP A 62 -18.86 -1.73 6.14
C ASP A 62 -18.77 -1.98 4.62
N VAL A 63 -18.29 -1.00 3.87
CA VAL A 63 -18.05 -1.12 2.42
C VAL A 63 -16.97 -2.16 2.13
N ARG A 64 -15.88 -2.15 2.87
CA ARG A 64 -14.80 -3.11 2.72
C ARG A 64 -15.26 -4.54 3.00
N ILE A 65 -16.07 -4.73 4.04
CA ILE A 65 -16.65 -6.03 4.37
C ILE A 65 -17.53 -6.53 3.21
N GLN A 66 -18.40 -5.69 2.68
CA GLN A 66 -19.24 -6.06 1.54
C GLN A 66 -18.42 -6.46 0.31
N ASN A 67 -17.38 -5.71 0.01
CA ASN A 67 -16.51 -5.99 -1.11
C ASN A 67 -15.77 -7.34 -0.97
N VAL A 68 -15.27 -7.63 0.23
CA VAL A 68 -14.58 -8.90 0.50
C VAL A 68 -15.54 -10.08 0.48
N MET A 69 -16.76 -9.91 1.01
CA MET A 69 -17.81 -10.93 0.93
C MET A 69 -18.09 -11.34 -0.52
N LYS A 70 -18.18 -10.37 -1.41
CA LYS A 70 -18.45 -10.61 -2.83
C LYS A 70 -17.27 -11.23 -3.55
N SER A 71 -16.07 -10.71 -3.34
CA SER A 71 -14.88 -11.15 -4.08
C SER A 71 -14.36 -12.51 -3.64
N HIS A 72 -14.56 -12.88 -2.37
CA HIS A 72 -14.04 -14.12 -1.79
C HIS A 72 -15.14 -15.12 -1.43
N ASN A 73 -16.40 -14.76 -1.60
CA ASN A 73 -17.55 -15.57 -1.17
C ASN A 73 -17.49 -15.90 0.31
N PHE A 74 -17.12 -14.92 1.13
CA PHE A 74 -17.04 -15.05 2.59
C PHE A 74 -18.33 -14.59 3.26
N SER A 75 -18.58 -15.11 4.48
CA SER A 75 -19.54 -14.53 5.41
C SER A 75 -19.06 -13.15 5.87
N ALA A 76 -19.94 -12.34 6.45
CA ALA A 76 -19.56 -11.05 7.01
C ALA A 76 -18.50 -11.20 8.11
N GLU A 77 -18.63 -12.22 8.95
CA GLU A 77 -17.68 -12.50 10.03
C GLU A 77 -16.30 -12.86 9.49
N ASP A 78 -16.24 -13.77 8.51
CA ASP A 78 -15.00 -14.19 7.88
C ASP A 78 -14.34 -13.03 7.12
N ALA A 79 -15.15 -12.21 6.45
CA ALA A 79 -14.66 -11.02 5.75
C ALA A 79 -14.01 -10.03 6.72
N LYS A 80 -14.64 -9.79 7.86
CA LYS A 80 -14.10 -8.91 8.90
C LYS A 80 -12.77 -9.42 9.45
N MET A 81 -12.67 -10.73 9.72
CA MET A 81 -11.43 -11.35 10.17
C MET A 81 -10.33 -11.22 9.12
N PHE A 82 -10.65 -11.48 7.86
CA PHE A 82 -9.72 -11.36 6.74
C PHE A 82 -9.15 -9.95 6.64
N ILE A 83 -10.01 -8.93 6.70
CA ILE A 83 -9.61 -7.53 6.63
C ILE A 83 -8.72 -7.15 7.82
N THR A 84 -9.11 -7.53 9.04
CA THR A 84 -8.35 -7.23 10.26
C THR A 84 -6.95 -7.82 10.19
N GLU A 85 -6.81 -9.06 9.79
CA GLU A 85 -5.51 -9.73 9.67
C GLU A 85 -4.63 -9.10 8.59
N LYS A 86 -5.24 -8.78 7.45
CA LYS A 86 -4.53 -8.16 6.33
C LYS A 86 -4.02 -6.76 6.69
N ASP A 87 -4.87 -5.97 7.32
CA ASP A 87 -4.51 -4.61 7.76
C ASP A 87 -3.40 -4.62 8.80
N LYS A 88 -3.44 -5.57 9.74
CA LYS A 88 -2.36 -5.74 10.72
C LYS A 88 -1.02 -5.99 10.05
N ARG A 89 -0.98 -6.90 9.09
CA ARG A 89 0.26 -7.23 8.38
C ARG A 89 0.80 -6.05 7.59
N TYR A 90 -0.04 -5.35 6.89
CA TYR A 90 0.34 -4.18 6.10
C TYR A 90 0.81 -3.03 6.99
N HIS A 91 0.09 -2.77 8.08
CA HIS A 91 0.47 -1.74 9.04
C HIS A 91 1.83 -2.03 9.68
N LYS A 92 2.02 -3.25 10.15
CA LYS A 92 3.27 -3.69 10.76
C LYS A 92 4.46 -3.53 9.81
N ARG A 93 4.28 -3.95 8.57
CA ARG A 93 5.31 -3.83 7.54
C ARG A 93 5.64 -2.37 7.24
N HIS A 94 4.62 -1.56 7.06
CA HIS A 94 4.79 -0.14 6.76
C HIS A 94 5.51 0.58 7.91
N LEU A 95 5.10 0.32 9.15
CA LEU A 95 5.72 0.90 10.33
C LEU A 95 7.19 0.51 10.45
N ALA A 96 7.52 -0.77 10.20
CA ALA A 96 8.89 -1.25 10.22
C ALA A 96 9.78 -0.59 9.16
N LEU A 97 9.21 -0.31 7.98
CA LEU A 97 9.94 0.30 6.87
C LEU A 97 10.06 1.82 7.02
N THR A 98 9.04 2.49 7.50
CA THR A 98 8.92 3.96 7.44
C THR A 98 9.01 4.65 8.79
N GLY A 99 8.75 3.92 9.90
CA GLY A 99 8.62 4.50 11.23
C GLY A 99 7.32 5.30 11.43
N SER A 100 6.40 5.28 10.47
CA SER A 100 5.15 6.03 10.52
C SER A 100 3.94 5.14 10.26
N ASN A 101 2.76 5.64 10.64
CA ASN A 101 1.50 4.94 10.40
C ASN A 101 1.16 4.95 8.90
N ARG A 102 0.60 3.84 8.43
CA ARG A 102 0.22 3.67 7.03
C ARG A 102 -0.76 4.74 6.53
N GLY A 103 -1.66 5.17 7.39
CA GLY A 103 -2.65 6.21 7.07
C GLY A 103 -2.18 7.64 7.33
N ASP A 104 -0.91 7.87 7.59
CA ASP A 104 -0.39 9.20 7.86
C ASP A 104 -0.51 10.08 6.61
N ARG A 105 -1.29 11.16 6.73
CA ARG A 105 -1.56 12.10 5.64
C ARG A 105 -0.31 12.83 5.14
N HIS A 106 0.69 13.01 6.00
CA HIS A 106 1.90 13.78 5.68
C HIS A 106 2.77 13.10 4.61
N ASN A 107 2.57 11.81 4.40
CA ASN A 107 3.29 11.03 3.39
C ASN A 107 2.47 10.83 2.12
N ARG A 108 1.37 11.57 1.96
CA ARG A 108 0.46 11.45 0.82
C ARG A 108 0.18 12.81 0.20
N ASP A 109 -0.08 12.81 -1.09
CA ASP A 109 -0.53 14.00 -1.81
C ASP A 109 -2.05 14.03 -1.91
N MET A 110 -2.69 12.87 -1.94
CA MET A 110 -4.12 12.74 -2.08
C MET A 110 -4.63 11.55 -1.25
N LEU A 111 -5.67 11.79 -0.46
CA LEU A 111 -6.37 10.74 0.29
C LEU A 111 -7.82 10.76 -0.16
N ILE A 112 -8.37 9.61 -0.58
CA ILE A 112 -9.72 9.55 -1.11
C ILE A 112 -10.46 8.31 -0.62
N ASP A 113 -11.72 8.52 -0.21
CA ASP A 113 -12.67 7.45 0.07
C ASP A 113 -13.27 6.97 -1.26
N SER A 114 -12.92 5.76 -1.66
CA SER A 114 -13.39 5.19 -2.93
C SER A 114 -14.88 4.88 -2.97
N SER A 115 -15.55 4.85 -1.82
CA SER A 115 -17.01 4.66 -1.78
C SER A 115 -17.77 5.91 -2.18
N LEU A 116 -17.13 7.07 -2.16
CA LEU A 116 -17.77 8.35 -2.54
C LEU A 116 -18.17 8.38 -4.01
N LEU A 117 -17.27 7.95 -4.89
CA LEU A 117 -17.48 7.96 -6.34
C LEU A 117 -17.51 6.56 -6.95
N GLY A 118 -17.32 5.52 -6.15
CA GLY A 118 -17.13 4.16 -6.65
C GLY A 118 -15.73 3.97 -7.24
N VAL A 119 -15.44 2.75 -7.67
CA VAL A 119 -14.11 2.40 -8.21
C VAL A 119 -13.83 3.19 -9.50
N ASP A 120 -14.76 3.18 -10.44
CA ASP A 120 -14.56 3.86 -11.74
C ASP A 120 -14.46 5.37 -11.57
N GLY A 121 -15.34 5.97 -10.77
CA GLY A 121 -15.32 7.41 -10.52
C GLY A 121 -14.05 7.86 -9.80
N THR A 122 -13.57 7.05 -8.87
CA THR A 122 -12.30 7.30 -8.18
C THR A 122 -11.13 7.23 -9.15
N ALA A 123 -11.10 6.24 -10.03
CA ALA A 123 -10.06 6.11 -11.05
C ALA A 123 -10.06 7.30 -12.01
N GLU A 124 -11.23 7.75 -12.46
CA GLU A 124 -11.36 8.92 -13.32
C GLU A 124 -10.82 10.19 -12.65
N LEU A 125 -11.14 10.38 -11.37
CA LEU A 125 -10.64 11.53 -10.60
C LEU A 125 -9.11 11.48 -10.48
N ILE A 126 -8.56 10.34 -10.17
CA ILE A 126 -7.09 10.17 -10.07
C ILE A 126 -6.43 10.47 -11.41
N GLU A 127 -7.00 10.00 -12.52
CA GLU A 127 -6.50 10.29 -13.86
C GLU A 127 -6.48 11.78 -14.14
N GLU A 128 -7.54 12.49 -13.80
CA GLU A 128 -7.64 13.95 -13.96
C GLU A 128 -6.56 14.69 -13.15
N VAL A 129 -6.37 14.28 -11.89
CA VAL A 129 -5.33 14.87 -11.04
C VAL A 129 -3.94 14.58 -11.62
N ALA A 130 -3.70 13.36 -12.06
CA ALA A 130 -2.42 12.97 -12.66
C ALA A 130 -2.08 13.79 -13.90
N LYS A 131 -3.07 14.00 -14.78
CA LYS A 131 -2.89 14.85 -15.98
C LYS A 131 -2.46 16.27 -15.61
N LYS A 132 -3.06 16.83 -14.57
CA LYS A 132 -2.72 18.17 -14.10
C LYS A 132 -1.33 18.22 -13.45
N VAL A 133 -0.99 17.22 -12.65
CA VAL A 133 0.30 17.15 -11.93
C VAL A 133 1.45 16.91 -12.90
N PHE A 134 1.28 16.05 -13.88
CA PHE A 134 2.31 15.68 -14.84
C PHE A 134 2.23 16.49 -16.15
N HIS A 135 1.31 17.42 -16.23
CA HIS A 135 1.12 18.29 -17.40
C HIS A 135 0.86 17.54 -18.71
N GLU A 136 0.07 16.49 -18.63
CA GLU A 136 -0.34 15.70 -19.80
C GLU A 136 -1.66 16.17 -20.40
#